data_ee103fb84352bb07275ea75d82aa1fa9
#
_entry.id   ee103fb84352bb07275ea75d82aa1fa9
#
_cell.length_a   1.000
_cell.length_b   1.000
_cell.length_c   1.000
_cell.angle_alpha   90.00
_cell.angle_beta   90.00
_cell.angle_gamma   90.00
#
_symmetry.space_group_name_H-M   'P 1'
#
loop_
_entity.id
_entity.type
_entity.pdbx_description
1 polymer ?
#
loop_
_entity_poly.entity_id
_entity_poly.type
_entity_poly.pdbx_seq_one_letter_code
_entity_poly.pdbx_strand_id
1 'polypeptide(L)'
;MQTVETLNQGLKRAYRITISAQEIDALVDKELKSITPQVRMPGFRPGKVPANLVRRMHGPQLEQQALQNAVQDGVQQLMTEQNLRPAMQPTVALEEGGGGKDAIVTVEVETLPDVPEATIEGLKIERLRVEPGEAAIDAAVARLAEGQKSYDPAPAKHAARKGDLVIMDFEGKIDGEPFEGGKGEGMSLELGSGRLIPGFEDQLIGAKANDQLVVSVSFPDDYTVDYLKGRPATFDVTINEVQTPKAMQADDEFAKSLGLEGIGQLRDLLKGQIEQELNGLTRTHMKRQLLDQLAAAHDFPVPESMVEAEFDQIWQQLEHEASHEENPEAARKEMEAERGDYRAIAERRVRLGLLLSEIGKKNDVQISSQEMNQLIMQAAQQYKAEDRQRFVEYVRDTPMAAAQLRAPLFEDKVVDFLFGTADVTERVVKREDLEAAIESEESHVHGPGCGHDHDHGAKPKPKTKAATKKAAPAKAETEKPVKKAAAKKPVTKKA
;
A
#
# COMPACT_ATOMS: atom_id res chain seq x y z
N MET A 1 44.48 -7.66 14.25
CA MET A 1 43.84 -7.04 13.09
C MET A 1 44.51 -5.70 12.78
N GLN A 2 44.79 -5.36 11.49
CA GLN A 2 45.28 -4.05 11.07
C GLN A 2 44.22 -3.40 10.18
N THR A 3 43.97 -2.11 10.40
CA THR A 3 42.96 -1.33 9.66
C THR A 3 43.65 -0.13 9.00
N VAL A 4 43.40 0.08 7.71
CA VAL A 4 43.90 1.24 6.93
C VAL A 4 42.73 1.89 6.23
N GLU A 5 42.53 3.20 6.43
CA GLU A 5 41.54 3.99 5.69
C GLU A 5 42.07 4.20 4.26
N THR A 6 41.26 3.81 3.28
CA THR A 6 41.60 3.90 1.83
C THR A 6 40.81 4.98 1.12
N LEU A 7 39.65 5.34 1.62
CA LEU A 7 38.78 6.41 1.08
C LEU A 7 38.14 7.20 2.19
N ASN A 8 38.15 8.51 2.06
CA ASN A 8 37.45 9.45 2.94
C ASN A 8 36.92 10.63 2.12
N GLN A 9 35.73 10.49 1.58
CA GLN A 9 35.10 11.51 0.72
C GLN A 9 33.63 11.75 1.16
N GLY A 10 33.37 12.93 1.71
CA GLY A 10 32.04 13.28 2.17
C GLY A 10 31.54 12.27 3.21
N LEU A 11 30.47 11.54 2.90
CA LEU A 11 29.89 10.50 3.76
C LEU A 11 30.45 9.10 3.45
N LYS A 12 31.15 8.92 2.31
CA LYS A 12 31.72 7.62 1.91
C LYS A 12 33.07 7.39 2.57
N ARG A 13 33.23 6.21 3.16
CA ARG A 13 34.45 5.72 3.79
C ARG A 13 34.76 4.35 3.24
N ALA A 14 36.03 4.08 3.00
CA ALA A 14 36.47 2.73 2.72
C ALA A 14 37.69 2.39 3.56
N TYR A 15 37.70 1.19 4.08
CA TYR A 15 38.75 0.66 4.94
C TYR A 15 39.24 -0.67 4.40
N ARG A 16 40.53 -0.90 4.49
CA ARG A 16 41.12 -2.20 4.27
C ARG A 16 41.48 -2.81 5.61
N ILE A 17 40.91 -3.96 5.89
CA ILE A 17 41.16 -4.76 7.11
C ILE A 17 42.06 -5.91 6.71
N THR A 18 43.16 -6.10 7.45
CA THR A 18 44.04 -7.28 7.32
C THR A 18 43.88 -8.14 8.58
N ILE A 19 43.38 -9.36 8.39
CA ILE A 19 43.18 -10.37 9.43
C ILE A 19 44.29 -11.40 9.27
N SER A 20 45.12 -11.60 10.28
CA SER A 20 46.28 -12.52 10.17
C SER A 20 45.81 -13.97 10.09
N ALA A 21 46.58 -14.79 9.37
CA ALA A 21 46.37 -16.24 9.30
C ALA A 21 46.33 -16.88 10.70
N GLN A 22 47.12 -16.34 11.64
CA GLN A 22 47.13 -16.83 13.04
C GLN A 22 45.79 -16.58 13.74
N GLU A 23 45.14 -15.43 13.52
CA GLU A 23 43.83 -15.15 14.10
C GLU A 23 42.78 -16.08 13.52
N ILE A 24 42.81 -16.34 12.18
CA ILE A 24 41.89 -17.28 11.52
C ILE A 24 42.11 -18.70 12.04
N ASP A 25 43.35 -19.17 12.14
CA ASP A 25 43.69 -20.48 12.67
C ASP A 25 43.23 -20.66 14.15
N ALA A 26 43.33 -19.60 14.96
CA ALA A 26 42.84 -19.63 16.34
C ALA A 26 41.30 -19.77 16.39
N LEU A 27 40.57 -19.16 15.47
CA LEU A 27 39.13 -19.35 15.33
C LEU A 27 38.78 -20.75 14.85
N VAL A 28 39.50 -21.28 13.85
CA VAL A 28 39.37 -22.68 13.40
C VAL A 28 39.56 -23.65 14.55
N ASP A 29 40.59 -23.45 15.40
CA ASP A 29 40.85 -24.30 16.55
C ASP A 29 39.77 -24.20 17.64
N LYS A 30 39.17 -23.01 17.80
CA LYS A 30 38.04 -22.80 18.69
C LYS A 30 36.78 -23.54 18.19
N GLU A 31 36.47 -23.40 16.90
CA GLU A 31 35.34 -24.10 16.26
C GLU A 31 35.57 -25.63 16.27
N LEU A 32 36.79 -26.08 16.00
CA LEU A 32 37.15 -27.49 16.07
C LEU A 32 36.88 -28.09 17.47
N LYS A 33 37.21 -27.35 18.53
CA LYS A 33 36.92 -27.76 19.92
C LYS A 33 35.43 -27.83 20.19
N SER A 34 34.62 -26.93 19.62
CA SER A 34 33.18 -26.92 19.83
C SER A 34 32.47 -28.08 19.10
N ILE A 35 32.94 -28.44 17.90
CA ILE A 35 32.34 -29.48 17.06
C ILE A 35 32.82 -30.90 17.45
N THR A 36 34.08 -31.06 17.90
CA THR A 36 34.67 -32.37 18.26
C THR A 36 33.76 -33.25 19.14
N PRO A 37 33.08 -32.74 20.18
CA PRO A 37 32.17 -33.56 21.00
C PRO A 37 30.92 -34.06 20.22
N GLN A 38 30.54 -33.39 19.16
CA GLN A 38 29.32 -33.69 18.39
C GLN A 38 29.59 -34.63 17.20
N VAL A 39 30.86 -34.74 16.75
CA VAL A 39 31.23 -35.55 15.60
C VAL A 39 31.12 -37.05 15.96
N ARG A 40 30.37 -37.77 15.13
CA ARG A 40 30.25 -39.24 15.20
C ARG A 40 31.03 -39.86 14.05
N MET A 41 31.96 -40.74 14.36
CA MET A 41 32.75 -41.46 13.35
C MET A 41 32.78 -42.95 13.67
N PRO A 42 32.60 -43.84 12.65
CA PRO A 42 32.71 -45.28 12.83
C PRO A 42 34.09 -45.66 13.43
N GLY A 43 34.10 -46.47 14.47
CA GLY A 43 35.33 -46.89 15.17
C GLY A 43 35.76 -45.98 16.36
N PHE A 44 35.07 -44.88 16.60
CA PHE A 44 35.35 -43.99 17.72
C PHE A 44 34.12 -43.80 18.63
N ARG A 45 34.34 -43.72 19.92
CA ARG A 45 33.28 -43.36 20.87
C ARG A 45 32.88 -41.88 20.63
N PRO A 46 31.57 -41.51 20.66
CA PRO A 46 31.12 -40.15 20.53
C PRO A 46 31.90 -39.18 21.43
N GLY A 47 32.41 -38.07 20.86
CA GLY A 47 33.21 -37.08 21.56
C GLY A 47 34.67 -37.47 21.87
N LYS A 48 35.16 -38.62 21.36
CA LYS A 48 36.54 -39.06 21.48
C LYS A 48 37.27 -39.22 20.14
N VAL A 49 36.78 -38.60 19.11
CA VAL A 49 37.43 -38.51 17.79
C VAL A 49 38.67 -37.60 17.93
N PRO A 50 39.88 -38.03 17.50
CA PRO A 50 41.05 -37.15 17.52
C PRO A 50 40.85 -35.89 16.72
N ALA A 51 41.22 -34.73 17.28
CA ALA A 51 41.03 -33.43 16.63
C ALA A 51 41.64 -33.34 15.21
N ASN A 52 42.79 -34.01 14.99
CA ASN A 52 43.46 -34.08 13.68
C ASN A 52 42.60 -34.76 12.61
N LEU A 53 41.79 -35.76 12.97
CA LEU A 53 40.89 -36.43 12.05
C LEU A 53 39.67 -35.52 11.72
N VAL A 54 39.14 -34.85 12.75
CA VAL A 54 38.04 -33.89 12.57
C VAL A 54 38.50 -32.73 11.67
N ARG A 55 39.73 -32.19 11.93
CA ARG A 55 40.31 -31.12 11.09
C ARG A 55 40.53 -31.57 9.64
N ARG A 56 40.93 -32.83 9.39
CA ARG A 56 41.10 -33.36 8.04
C ARG A 56 39.78 -33.50 7.29
N MET A 57 38.71 -33.86 8.00
CA MET A 57 37.38 -34.07 7.38
C MET A 57 36.60 -32.76 7.17
N HIS A 58 36.65 -31.89 8.17
CA HIS A 58 35.85 -30.66 8.19
C HIS A 58 36.69 -29.37 8.04
N GLY A 59 38.03 -29.50 7.92
CA GLY A 59 38.95 -28.36 7.87
C GLY A 59 38.57 -27.26 6.87
N PRO A 60 38.35 -27.59 5.61
CA PRO A 60 37.97 -26.54 4.61
C PRO A 60 36.69 -25.82 4.97
N GLN A 61 35.68 -26.52 5.48
CA GLN A 61 34.40 -25.93 5.90
C GLN A 61 34.58 -25.08 7.17
N LEU A 62 35.35 -25.55 8.13
CA LEU A 62 35.66 -24.80 9.35
C LEU A 62 36.51 -23.57 9.08
N GLU A 63 37.45 -23.63 8.11
CA GLU A 63 38.25 -22.50 7.69
C GLU A 63 37.38 -21.42 7.03
N GLN A 64 36.45 -21.82 6.16
CA GLN A 64 35.51 -20.91 5.54
C GLN A 64 34.59 -20.23 6.58
N GLN A 65 34.07 -21.00 7.52
CA GLN A 65 33.25 -20.49 8.61
C GLN A 65 34.02 -19.54 9.54
N ALA A 66 35.24 -19.93 9.91
CA ALA A 66 36.11 -19.09 10.72
C ALA A 66 36.49 -17.79 10.04
N LEU A 67 36.75 -17.83 8.71
CA LEU A 67 37.00 -16.66 7.93
C LEU A 67 35.79 -15.72 7.88
N GLN A 68 34.58 -16.25 7.66
CA GLN A 68 33.36 -15.45 7.71
C GLN A 68 33.15 -14.80 9.07
N ASN A 69 33.34 -15.56 10.17
CA ASN A 69 33.22 -15.02 11.52
C ASN A 69 34.27 -13.95 11.78
N ALA A 70 35.54 -14.19 11.37
CA ALA A 70 36.64 -13.23 11.52
C ALA A 70 36.36 -11.90 10.75
N VAL A 71 35.81 -12.00 9.54
CA VAL A 71 35.43 -10.83 8.75
C VAL A 71 34.30 -10.06 9.44
N GLN A 72 33.29 -10.76 9.92
CA GLN A 72 32.15 -10.13 10.61
C GLN A 72 32.60 -9.44 11.91
N ASP A 73 33.40 -10.11 12.72
CA ASP A 73 33.98 -9.55 13.95
C ASP A 73 34.87 -8.34 13.63
N GLY A 74 35.67 -8.43 12.57
CA GLY A 74 36.54 -7.35 12.10
C GLY A 74 35.77 -6.12 11.65
N VAL A 75 34.69 -6.30 10.92
CA VAL A 75 33.79 -5.19 10.50
C VAL A 75 33.15 -4.55 11.72
N GLN A 76 32.66 -5.34 12.66
CA GLN A 76 32.03 -4.83 13.89
C GLN A 76 33.03 -4.06 14.76
N GLN A 77 34.27 -4.57 14.88
CA GLN A 77 35.36 -3.88 15.59
C GLN A 77 35.69 -2.56 14.92
N LEU A 78 35.84 -2.54 13.59
CA LEU A 78 36.07 -1.31 12.80
C LEU A 78 34.99 -0.26 13.08
N MET A 79 33.71 -0.64 13.02
CA MET A 79 32.59 0.28 13.27
C MET A 79 32.67 0.90 14.67
N THR A 80 33.05 0.09 15.66
CA THR A 80 33.18 0.52 17.06
C THR A 80 34.39 1.43 17.26
N GLU A 81 35.57 1.04 16.77
CA GLU A 81 36.83 1.77 16.93
C GLU A 81 36.82 3.13 16.23
N GLN A 82 36.22 3.18 15.03
CA GLN A 82 36.11 4.43 14.27
C GLN A 82 34.85 5.21 14.59
N ASN A 83 34.02 4.75 15.54
CA ASN A 83 32.74 5.37 15.92
C ASN A 83 31.86 5.69 14.70
N LEU A 84 31.84 4.77 13.72
CA LEU A 84 31.08 4.94 12.48
C LEU A 84 29.60 4.59 12.71
N ARG A 85 28.75 5.45 12.24
CA ARG A 85 27.28 5.21 12.20
C ARG A 85 26.89 4.92 10.76
N PRO A 86 26.83 3.65 10.34
CA PRO A 86 26.53 3.31 8.96
C PRO A 86 25.08 3.70 8.62
N ALA A 87 24.89 4.28 7.43
CA ALA A 87 23.58 4.61 6.88
C ALA A 87 22.83 3.35 6.40
N MET A 88 23.57 2.42 5.78
CA MET A 88 23.12 1.12 5.30
C MET A 88 24.13 0.05 5.71
N GLN A 89 23.82 -1.22 5.44
CA GLN A 89 24.78 -2.30 5.69
C GLN A 89 26.05 -2.08 4.87
N PRO A 90 27.24 -2.16 5.51
CA PRO A 90 28.50 -2.00 4.81
C PRO A 90 28.68 -3.05 3.70
N THR A 91 29.24 -2.64 2.59
CA THR A 91 29.67 -3.57 1.55
C THR A 91 31.02 -4.16 1.93
N VAL A 92 31.11 -5.48 1.95
CA VAL A 92 32.31 -6.20 2.37
C VAL A 92 32.81 -7.07 1.22
N ALA A 93 34.00 -6.79 0.73
CA ALA A 93 34.65 -7.54 -0.34
C ALA A 93 35.94 -8.20 0.17
N LEU A 94 36.04 -9.52 0.06
CA LEU A 94 37.25 -10.27 0.35
C LEU A 94 38.17 -10.18 -0.88
N GLU A 95 39.32 -9.49 -0.78
CA GLU A 95 40.30 -9.38 -1.83
C GLU A 95 41.24 -10.58 -1.88
N GLU A 96 41.74 -10.98 -0.71
CA GLU A 96 42.60 -12.15 -0.54
C GLU A 96 42.27 -12.84 0.77
N GLY A 97 42.41 -14.16 0.86
CA GLY A 97 42.24 -14.91 2.10
C GLY A 97 42.03 -16.40 1.88
N GLY A 98 42.26 -17.18 2.93
CA GLY A 98 42.14 -18.65 2.96
C GLY A 98 43.41 -19.38 2.64
N GLY A 99 43.45 -20.70 2.92
CA GLY A 99 44.63 -21.53 2.68
C GLY A 99 45.83 -21.20 3.57
N GLY A 100 45.61 -20.67 4.77
CA GLY A 100 46.72 -20.33 5.70
C GLY A 100 47.42 -18.99 5.38
N LYS A 101 46.78 -18.12 4.60
CA LYS A 101 47.24 -16.76 4.33
C LYS A 101 46.43 -15.74 5.10
N ASP A 102 46.99 -14.55 5.26
CA ASP A 102 46.24 -13.41 5.81
C ASP A 102 45.05 -13.08 4.89
N ALA A 103 43.96 -12.71 5.50
CA ALA A 103 42.77 -12.24 4.78
C ALA A 103 42.78 -10.72 4.67
N ILE A 104 42.62 -10.24 3.45
CA ILE A 104 42.52 -8.82 3.13
C ILE A 104 41.07 -8.55 2.71
N VAL A 105 40.39 -7.70 3.48
CA VAL A 105 39.00 -7.37 3.29
C VAL A 105 38.83 -5.87 3.09
N THR A 106 38.19 -5.48 2.02
CA THR A 106 37.78 -4.11 1.81
C THR A 106 36.36 -3.91 2.29
N VAL A 107 36.18 -2.93 3.16
CA VAL A 107 34.90 -2.55 3.75
C VAL A 107 34.55 -1.15 3.29
N GLU A 108 33.49 -1.03 2.50
CA GLU A 108 32.93 0.25 2.08
C GLU A 108 31.70 0.55 2.94
N VAL A 109 31.68 1.73 3.52
CA VAL A 109 30.60 2.18 4.39
C VAL A 109 30.23 3.62 4.05
N GLU A 110 28.94 3.88 3.98
CA GLU A 110 28.40 5.22 3.93
C GLU A 110 27.88 5.59 5.31
N THR A 111 28.38 6.70 5.85
CA THR A 111 28.05 7.12 7.22
C THR A 111 26.85 8.06 7.24
N LEU A 112 26.07 8.00 8.32
CA LEU A 112 25.06 9.03 8.57
C LEU A 112 25.74 10.41 8.73
N PRO A 113 25.16 11.47 8.17
CA PRO A 113 25.66 12.83 8.36
C PRO A 113 25.49 13.29 9.79
N ASP A 114 26.27 14.29 10.16
CA ASP A 114 25.99 15.11 11.33
C ASP A 114 24.83 16.05 10.97
N VAL A 115 23.64 15.70 11.47
CA VAL A 115 22.43 16.48 11.24
C VAL A 115 22.55 17.79 12.02
N PRO A 116 22.40 18.95 11.37
CA PRO A 116 22.45 20.24 12.07
C PRO A 116 21.33 20.33 13.10
N GLU A 117 21.56 21.15 14.13
CA GLU A 117 20.53 21.37 15.14
C GLU A 117 19.27 21.96 14.50
N ALA A 118 18.16 21.24 14.63
CA ALA A 118 16.92 21.64 14.02
C ALA A 118 16.37 22.93 14.65
N THR A 119 16.13 23.92 13.82
CA THR A 119 15.42 25.13 14.22
C THR A 119 13.92 24.83 14.24
N ILE A 120 13.39 24.52 15.43
CA ILE A 120 11.96 24.23 15.63
C ILE A 120 11.18 25.44 16.13
N GLU A 121 11.88 26.52 16.52
CA GLU A 121 11.27 27.76 16.95
C GLU A 121 10.82 28.62 15.76
N GLY A 122 9.64 29.22 15.85
CA GLY A 122 9.11 30.13 14.84
C GLY A 122 8.48 29.43 13.61
N LEU A 123 8.24 28.13 13.68
CA LEU A 123 7.45 27.40 12.67
C LEU A 123 6.01 27.94 12.69
N LYS A 124 5.51 28.36 11.52
CA LYS A 124 4.15 28.93 11.37
C LYS A 124 3.32 27.97 10.53
N ILE A 125 2.23 27.53 11.09
CA ILE A 125 1.35 26.55 10.44
C ILE A 125 -0.06 27.11 10.36
N GLU A 126 -0.69 27.08 9.20
CA GLU A 126 -2.09 27.43 9.04
C GLU A 126 -2.95 26.16 9.11
N ARG A 127 -3.83 26.14 10.12
CA ARG A 127 -4.83 25.08 10.27
C ARG A 127 -6.11 25.48 9.54
N LEU A 128 -6.40 24.85 8.42
CA LEU A 128 -7.65 25.03 7.70
C LEU A 128 -8.73 24.16 8.35
N ARG A 129 -9.66 24.82 9.09
CA ARG A 129 -10.76 24.14 9.75
C ARG A 129 -11.99 24.14 8.85
N VAL A 130 -12.52 22.95 8.57
CA VAL A 130 -13.77 22.79 7.85
C VAL A 130 -14.82 22.27 8.81
N GLU A 131 -15.97 22.96 8.86
CA GLU A 131 -17.12 22.47 9.61
C GLU A 131 -18.03 21.67 8.67
N PRO A 132 -18.47 20.45 9.05
CA PRO A 132 -19.38 19.66 8.23
C PRO A 132 -20.70 20.43 8.07
N GLY A 133 -21.03 20.81 6.86
CA GLY A 133 -22.31 21.44 6.56
C GLY A 133 -23.47 20.45 6.69
N GLU A 134 -24.64 20.90 7.12
CA GLU A 134 -25.86 20.07 7.19
C GLU A 134 -26.17 19.37 5.85
N ALA A 135 -25.93 20.05 4.72
CA ALA A 135 -26.12 19.49 3.40
C ALA A 135 -25.21 18.27 3.12
N ALA A 136 -23.99 18.24 3.65
CA ALA A 136 -23.06 17.09 3.51
C ALA A 136 -23.55 15.89 4.35
N ILE A 137 -24.08 16.17 5.55
CA ILE A 137 -24.67 15.15 6.43
C ILE A 137 -25.93 14.58 5.77
N ASP A 138 -26.81 15.44 5.25
CA ASP A 138 -28.02 15.01 4.54
C ASP A 138 -27.70 14.16 3.31
N ALA A 139 -26.68 14.55 2.53
CA ALA A 139 -26.21 13.78 1.39
C ALA A 139 -25.63 12.41 1.79
N ALA A 140 -24.90 12.33 2.91
CA ALA A 140 -24.35 11.08 3.43
C ALA A 140 -25.48 10.14 3.90
N VAL A 141 -26.48 10.69 4.61
CA VAL A 141 -27.67 9.93 5.04
C VAL A 141 -28.45 9.42 3.84
N ALA A 142 -28.69 10.28 2.82
CA ALA A 142 -29.40 9.90 1.60
C ALA A 142 -28.66 8.79 0.82
N ARG A 143 -27.33 8.91 0.66
CA ARG A 143 -26.51 7.89 0.01
C ARG A 143 -26.56 6.54 0.74
N LEU A 144 -26.56 6.57 2.08
CA LEU A 144 -26.67 5.35 2.87
C LEU A 144 -28.08 4.73 2.71
N ALA A 145 -29.12 5.54 2.67
CA ALA A 145 -30.49 5.08 2.44
C ALA A 145 -30.70 4.52 1.02
N GLU A 146 -30.10 5.13 -0.02
CA GLU A 146 -30.11 4.63 -1.40
C GLU A 146 -29.41 3.28 -1.53
N GLY A 147 -28.34 3.03 -0.76
CA GLY A 147 -27.62 1.76 -0.73
C GLY A 147 -28.40 0.62 -0.04
N GLN A 148 -29.39 0.94 0.76
CA GLN A 148 -30.25 -0.02 1.46
C GLN A 148 -31.58 -0.21 0.69
N LYS A 149 -31.83 -1.44 0.23
CA LYS A 149 -33.06 -1.80 -0.45
C LYS A 149 -34.11 -2.22 0.58
N SER A 150 -35.26 -1.57 0.57
CA SER A 150 -36.46 -2.01 1.28
C SER A 150 -37.47 -2.55 0.28
N TYR A 151 -38.34 -3.46 0.73
CA TYR A 151 -39.31 -4.08 -0.12
C TYR A 151 -40.66 -4.06 0.59
N ASP A 152 -41.72 -3.66 -0.13
CA ASP A 152 -43.11 -3.73 0.34
C ASP A 152 -43.84 -4.88 -0.38
N PRO A 153 -44.80 -5.59 0.29
CA PRO A 153 -45.63 -6.58 -0.37
C PRO A 153 -46.29 -6.02 -1.62
N ALA A 154 -46.11 -6.68 -2.74
CA ALA A 154 -46.73 -6.28 -3.99
C ALA A 154 -48.24 -6.63 -4.00
N PRO A 155 -49.09 -5.90 -4.75
CA PRO A 155 -50.47 -6.28 -4.96
C PRO A 155 -50.58 -7.69 -5.55
N ALA A 156 -51.58 -8.49 -5.16
CA ALA A 156 -51.75 -9.88 -5.53
C ALA A 156 -51.76 -10.19 -7.06
N LYS A 157 -51.98 -9.17 -7.90
CA LYS A 157 -51.92 -9.29 -9.37
C LYS A 157 -50.60 -8.83 -9.97
N HIS A 158 -49.64 -8.40 -9.16
CA HIS A 158 -48.35 -7.95 -9.63
C HIS A 158 -47.57 -9.15 -10.19
N ALA A 159 -47.05 -8.98 -11.39
CA ALA A 159 -46.15 -9.96 -12.01
C ALA A 159 -44.72 -9.55 -11.71
N ALA A 160 -43.93 -10.44 -11.16
CA ALA A 160 -42.56 -10.21 -10.72
C ALA A 160 -41.67 -9.67 -11.87
N ARG A 161 -40.89 -8.64 -11.58
CA ARG A 161 -40.00 -7.96 -12.51
C ARG A 161 -38.57 -7.97 -11.97
N LYS A 162 -37.63 -7.67 -12.84
CA LYS A 162 -36.26 -7.46 -12.42
C LYS A 162 -36.15 -6.35 -11.39
N GLY A 163 -35.52 -6.63 -10.26
CA GLY A 163 -35.43 -5.75 -9.10
C GLY A 163 -36.45 -6.05 -7.98
N ASP A 164 -37.51 -6.84 -8.24
CA ASP A 164 -38.44 -7.29 -7.21
C ASP A 164 -37.81 -8.39 -6.34
N LEU A 165 -38.21 -8.47 -5.08
CA LEU A 165 -37.87 -9.53 -4.18
C LEU A 165 -38.94 -10.62 -4.22
N VAL A 166 -38.55 -11.84 -4.50
CA VAL A 166 -39.43 -12.99 -4.52
C VAL A 166 -39.11 -13.91 -3.34
N ILE A 167 -40.13 -14.21 -2.53
CA ILE A 167 -40.03 -15.20 -1.46
C ILE A 167 -40.63 -16.50 -2.00
N MET A 168 -39.83 -17.55 -2.01
CA MET A 168 -40.17 -18.81 -2.67
C MET A 168 -39.70 -20.03 -1.89
N ASP A 169 -40.41 -21.14 -2.11
CA ASP A 169 -39.94 -22.46 -1.77
C ASP A 169 -39.54 -23.19 -3.06
N PHE A 170 -38.49 -23.98 -2.99
CA PHE A 170 -38.05 -24.75 -4.15
C PHE A 170 -37.55 -26.15 -3.78
N GLU A 171 -37.71 -27.09 -4.71
CA GLU A 171 -37.17 -28.43 -4.64
C GLU A 171 -36.51 -28.78 -5.96
N GLY A 172 -35.18 -28.90 -5.93
CA GLY A 172 -34.36 -29.26 -7.09
C GLY A 172 -34.29 -30.78 -7.32
N LYS A 173 -34.41 -31.16 -8.58
CA LYS A 173 -34.35 -32.58 -9.05
C LYS A 173 -33.38 -32.71 -10.21
N ILE A 174 -32.61 -33.78 -10.20
CA ILE A 174 -31.77 -34.21 -11.32
C ILE A 174 -32.25 -35.57 -11.77
N ASP A 175 -32.53 -35.72 -13.07
CA ASP A 175 -33.11 -36.93 -13.64
C ASP A 175 -34.41 -37.38 -12.95
N GLY A 176 -35.14 -36.43 -12.34
CA GLY A 176 -36.40 -36.67 -11.62
C GLY A 176 -36.26 -37.02 -10.14
N GLU A 177 -35.03 -37.15 -9.61
CA GLU A 177 -34.77 -37.44 -8.20
C GLU A 177 -34.27 -36.21 -7.46
N PRO A 178 -34.80 -35.93 -6.26
CA PRO A 178 -34.30 -34.83 -5.42
C PRO A 178 -32.81 -35.04 -5.04
N PHE A 179 -32.02 -33.98 -5.03
CA PHE A 179 -30.60 -34.03 -4.63
C PHE A 179 -30.35 -33.25 -3.30
N GLU A 180 -29.31 -33.66 -2.62
CA GLU A 180 -28.93 -33.03 -1.34
C GLU A 180 -28.54 -31.56 -1.53
N GLY A 181 -29.13 -30.66 -0.75
CA GLY A 181 -28.96 -29.22 -0.90
C GLY A 181 -29.85 -28.56 -1.96
N GLY A 182 -30.70 -29.34 -2.67
CA GLY A 182 -31.64 -28.84 -3.68
C GLY A 182 -32.93 -28.27 -3.13
N LYS A 183 -33.20 -28.35 -1.81
CA LYS A 183 -34.46 -27.87 -1.20
C LYS A 183 -34.23 -26.60 -0.37
N GLY A 184 -35.08 -25.60 -0.55
CA GLY A 184 -35.15 -24.39 0.29
C GLY A 184 -36.60 -23.96 0.53
N GLU A 185 -36.87 -23.48 1.74
CA GLU A 185 -38.16 -22.94 2.14
C GLU A 185 -38.02 -21.47 2.58
N GLY A 186 -38.90 -20.59 2.13
CA GLY A 186 -38.89 -19.16 2.48
C GLY A 186 -37.66 -18.40 1.96
N MET A 187 -37.05 -18.85 0.89
CA MET A 187 -35.87 -18.20 0.31
C MET A 187 -36.25 -16.87 -0.33
N SER A 188 -35.59 -15.80 0.11
CA SER A 188 -35.74 -14.46 -0.46
C SER A 188 -34.71 -14.23 -1.55
N LEU A 189 -35.16 -13.91 -2.75
CA LEU A 189 -34.33 -13.69 -3.94
C LEU A 189 -34.71 -12.39 -4.63
N GLU A 190 -33.75 -11.49 -4.80
CA GLU A 190 -33.91 -10.32 -5.67
C GLU A 190 -33.68 -10.76 -7.13
N LEU A 191 -34.69 -10.57 -7.98
CA LEU A 191 -34.62 -10.92 -9.39
C LEU A 191 -33.64 -10.01 -10.15
N GLY A 192 -32.68 -10.60 -10.82
CA GLY A 192 -31.61 -9.93 -11.53
C GLY A 192 -30.36 -9.65 -10.69
N SER A 193 -30.28 -10.23 -9.48
CA SER A 193 -29.09 -10.16 -8.63
C SER A 193 -27.93 -11.03 -9.09
N GLY A 194 -28.21 -12.06 -9.90
CA GLY A 194 -27.23 -13.04 -10.35
C GLY A 194 -26.70 -13.97 -9.25
N ARG A 195 -27.43 -14.12 -8.15
CA ARG A 195 -27.00 -14.95 -7.01
C ARG A 195 -27.22 -16.44 -7.23
N LEU A 196 -28.15 -16.80 -8.12
CA LEU A 196 -28.46 -18.18 -8.44
C LEU A 196 -27.85 -18.61 -9.77
N ILE A 197 -28.05 -19.88 -10.12
CA ILE A 197 -27.59 -20.47 -11.35
C ILE A 197 -28.10 -19.67 -12.55
N PRO A 198 -27.27 -19.38 -13.56
CA PRO A 198 -27.64 -18.60 -14.72
C PRO A 198 -28.92 -19.14 -15.39
N GLY A 199 -29.86 -18.23 -15.67
CA GLY A 199 -31.17 -18.56 -16.27
C GLY A 199 -32.26 -18.99 -15.27
N PHE A 200 -31.94 -19.11 -13.98
CA PHE A 200 -32.95 -19.40 -12.95
C PHE A 200 -33.84 -18.19 -12.69
N GLU A 201 -33.22 -17.03 -12.41
CA GLU A 201 -33.95 -15.80 -12.10
C GLU A 201 -34.80 -15.31 -13.28
N ASP A 202 -34.33 -15.49 -14.50
CA ASP A 202 -35.04 -15.06 -15.73
C ASP A 202 -36.37 -15.79 -15.91
N GLN A 203 -36.46 -17.06 -15.49
CA GLN A 203 -37.69 -17.85 -15.60
C GLN A 203 -38.72 -17.51 -14.51
N LEU A 204 -38.33 -16.81 -13.46
CA LEU A 204 -39.23 -16.28 -12.43
C LEU A 204 -39.85 -14.93 -12.79
N ILE A 205 -39.30 -14.26 -13.81
CA ILE A 205 -39.87 -12.97 -14.29
C ILE A 205 -41.26 -13.24 -14.85
N GLY A 206 -42.25 -12.49 -14.34
CA GLY A 206 -43.66 -12.62 -14.72
C GLY A 206 -44.49 -13.50 -13.78
N ALA A 207 -43.87 -14.23 -12.86
CA ALA A 207 -44.54 -15.02 -11.85
C ALA A 207 -45.30 -14.14 -10.84
N LYS A 208 -46.34 -14.68 -10.22
CA LYS A 208 -47.14 -13.98 -9.21
C LYS A 208 -47.12 -14.77 -7.88
N ALA A 209 -47.53 -14.10 -6.84
CA ALA A 209 -47.70 -14.77 -5.55
C ALA A 209 -48.67 -15.97 -5.67
N ASN A 210 -48.27 -17.09 -5.08
CA ASN A 210 -48.92 -18.42 -5.10
C ASN A 210 -48.81 -19.18 -6.46
N ASP A 211 -48.02 -18.70 -7.43
CA ASP A 211 -47.72 -19.46 -8.64
C ASP A 211 -46.79 -20.62 -8.33
N GLN A 212 -47.03 -21.73 -9.05
CA GLN A 212 -46.13 -22.90 -9.07
C GLN A 212 -45.50 -23.03 -10.46
N LEU A 213 -44.20 -23.09 -10.49
CA LEU A 213 -43.41 -23.04 -11.71
C LEU A 213 -42.35 -24.15 -11.68
N VAL A 214 -42.05 -24.70 -12.87
CA VAL A 214 -40.87 -25.59 -13.03
C VAL A 214 -39.79 -24.82 -13.74
N VAL A 215 -38.69 -24.55 -13.05
CA VAL A 215 -37.53 -23.85 -13.56
C VAL A 215 -36.49 -24.89 -14.03
N SER A 216 -36.08 -24.80 -15.28
CA SER A 216 -35.08 -25.74 -15.88
C SER A 216 -33.78 -24.99 -16.16
N VAL A 217 -32.70 -25.41 -15.54
CA VAL A 217 -31.37 -24.80 -15.68
C VAL A 217 -30.29 -25.88 -15.76
N SER A 218 -29.11 -25.48 -16.23
CA SER A 218 -27.92 -26.34 -16.16
C SER A 218 -26.91 -25.73 -15.21
N PHE A 219 -26.34 -26.57 -14.37
CA PHE A 219 -25.23 -26.12 -13.51
C PHE A 219 -24.01 -25.73 -14.36
N PRO A 220 -23.31 -24.65 -14.04
CA PRO A 220 -22.04 -24.28 -14.69
C PRO A 220 -20.98 -25.40 -14.54
N ASP A 221 -20.04 -25.45 -15.48
CA ASP A 221 -18.94 -26.45 -15.45
C ASP A 221 -17.94 -26.17 -14.29
N ASP A 222 -17.89 -24.95 -13.79
CA ASP A 222 -17.07 -24.50 -12.66
C ASP A 222 -17.82 -24.51 -11.32
N TYR A 223 -19.00 -25.13 -11.24
CA TYR A 223 -19.78 -25.17 -9.99
C TYR A 223 -18.99 -25.86 -8.88
N THR A 224 -19.15 -25.37 -7.64
CA THR A 224 -18.36 -25.83 -6.48
C THR A 224 -18.56 -27.28 -6.08
N VAL A 225 -19.70 -27.89 -6.46
CA VAL A 225 -20.06 -29.27 -6.13
C VAL A 225 -19.84 -30.17 -7.35
N ASP A 226 -18.84 -31.04 -7.29
CA ASP A 226 -18.36 -31.80 -8.45
C ASP A 226 -19.43 -32.69 -9.14
N TYR A 227 -20.34 -33.33 -8.39
CA TYR A 227 -21.37 -34.19 -8.95
C TYR A 227 -22.52 -33.44 -9.62
N LEU A 228 -22.58 -32.13 -9.51
CA LEU A 228 -23.58 -31.25 -10.12
C LEU A 228 -23.07 -30.55 -11.39
N LYS A 229 -21.77 -30.47 -11.60
CA LYS A 229 -21.15 -29.74 -12.73
C LYS A 229 -21.71 -30.17 -14.08
N GLY A 230 -22.11 -29.17 -14.88
CA GLY A 230 -22.63 -29.36 -16.24
C GLY A 230 -23.95 -30.14 -16.35
N ARG A 231 -24.57 -30.52 -15.20
CA ARG A 231 -25.80 -31.34 -15.23
C ARG A 231 -27.04 -30.48 -15.35
N PRO A 232 -28.03 -30.89 -16.15
CA PRO A 232 -29.34 -30.27 -16.17
C PRO A 232 -30.10 -30.62 -14.89
N ALA A 233 -30.79 -29.63 -14.34
CA ALA A 233 -31.65 -29.76 -13.16
C ALA A 233 -32.97 -29.05 -13.38
N THR A 234 -34.01 -29.58 -12.75
CA THR A 234 -35.35 -28.97 -12.71
C THR A 234 -35.68 -28.61 -11.26
N PHE A 235 -36.22 -27.43 -11.05
CA PHE A 235 -36.62 -26.94 -9.74
C PHE A 235 -38.13 -26.71 -9.76
N ASP A 236 -38.86 -27.43 -8.89
CA ASP A 236 -40.24 -27.09 -8.59
C ASP A 236 -40.26 -25.92 -7.63
N VAL A 237 -40.70 -24.77 -8.10
CA VAL A 237 -40.69 -23.51 -7.35
C VAL A 237 -42.11 -23.08 -7.03
N THR A 238 -42.37 -22.79 -5.78
CA THR A 238 -43.61 -22.17 -5.32
C THR A 238 -43.33 -20.76 -4.87
N ILE A 239 -43.94 -19.77 -5.49
CA ILE A 239 -43.81 -18.36 -5.11
C ILE A 239 -44.74 -18.05 -3.95
N ASN A 240 -44.19 -17.80 -2.77
CA ASN A 240 -44.98 -17.47 -1.59
C ASN A 240 -45.42 -16.00 -1.62
N GLU A 241 -44.53 -15.09 -1.95
CA GLU A 241 -44.78 -13.66 -1.98
C GLU A 241 -43.89 -12.96 -3.01
N VAL A 242 -44.40 -11.88 -3.61
CA VAL A 242 -43.65 -10.95 -4.43
C VAL A 242 -43.65 -9.59 -3.74
N GLN A 243 -42.49 -8.98 -3.59
CA GLN A 243 -42.35 -7.66 -2.97
C GLN A 243 -41.67 -6.72 -3.97
N THR A 244 -42.15 -5.49 -4.02
CA THR A 244 -41.60 -4.45 -4.91
C THR A 244 -40.61 -3.56 -4.17
N PRO A 245 -39.51 -3.14 -4.82
CA PRO A 245 -38.56 -2.25 -4.21
C PRO A 245 -39.21 -0.93 -3.84
N LYS A 246 -38.94 -0.48 -2.63
CA LYS A 246 -39.35 0.80 -2.08
C LYS A 246 -38.10 1.62 -1.81
N ALA A 247 -38.09 2.87 -2.25
CA ALA A 247 -37.05 3.81 -1.85
C ALA A 247 -37.07 3.95 -0.32
N MET A 248 -35.97 3.58 0.34
CA MET A 248 -35.84 3.76 1.77
C MET A 248 -35.82 5.25 2.06
N GLN A 249 -36.72 5.71 2.92
CA GLN A 249 -36.67 7.08 3.41
C GLN A 249 -35.69 7.16 4.57
N ALA A 250 -34.94 8.24 4.63
CA ALA A 250 -33.98 8.51 5.70
C ALA A 250 -34.71 9.00 6.96
N ASP A 251 -35.40 8.09 7.63
CA ASP A 251 -36.25 8.32 8.81
C ASP A 251 -35.78 7.47 10.01
N ASP A 252 -36.54 7.56 11.10
CA ASP A 252 -36.25 6.80 12.32
C ASP A 252 -36.36 5.28 12.13
N GLU A 253 -37.20 4.80 11.20
CA GLU A 253 -37.32 3.38 10.89
C GLU A 253 -36.09 2.86 10.19
N PHE A 254 -35.56 3.65 9.27
CA PHE A 254 -34.28 3.37 8.63
C PHE A 254 -33.15 3.29 9.65
N ALA A 255 -33.02 4.26 10.53
CA ALA A 255 -31.99 4.25 11.56
C ALA A 255 -32.11 3.05 12.50
N LYS A 256 -33.35 2.66 12.88
CA LYS A 256 -33.61 1.45 13.68
C LYS A 256 -33.24 0.16 12.95
N SER A 257 -33.43 0.08 11.64
CA SER A 257 -33.00 -1.07 10.83
C SER A 257 -31.48 -1.27 10.84
N LEU A 258 -30.73 -0.20 11.07
CA LEU A 258 -29.26 -0.20 11.27
C LEU A 258 -28.85 -0.47 12.73
N GLY A 259 -29.82 -0.71 13.63
CA GLY A 259 -29.55 -0.95 15.05
C GLY A 259 -29.35 0.32 15.88
N LEU A 260 -29.77 1.49 15.36
CA LEU A 260 -29.67 2.79 16.03
C LEU A 260 -30.99 3.17 16.67
N GLU A 261 -30.98 4.14 17.59
CA GLU A 261 -32.16 4.61 18.29
C GLU A 261 -33.11 5.44 17.40
N GLY A 262 -32.53 6.18 16.43
CA GLY A 262 -33.25 7.02 15.48
C GLY A 262 -32.32 7.80 14.57
N ILE A 263 -32.91 8.58 13.65
CA ILE A 263 -32.19 9.32 12.61
C ILE A 263 -31.19 10.35 13.18
N GLY A 264 -31.48 10.92 14.36
CA GLY A 264 -30.58 11.84 15.05
C GLY A 264 -29.23 11.19 15.36
N GLN A 265 -29.24 9.97 15.91
CA GLN A 265 -28.00 9.23 16.21
C GLN A 265 -27.22 8.88 14.94
N LEU A 266 -27.91 8.53 13.85
CA LEU A 266 -27.26 8.28 12.55
C LEU A 266 -26.58 9.55 12.04
N ARG A 267 -27.24 10.71 12.12
CA ARG A 267 -26.68 12.00 11.72
C ARG A 267 -25.44 12.35 12.54
N ASP A 268 -25.47 12.14 13.86
CA ASP A 268 -24.34 12.40 14.74
C ASP A 268 -23.14 11.49 14.41
N LEU A 269 -23.38 10.21 14.10
CA LEU A 269 -22.34 9.29 13.68
C LEU A 269 -21.72 9.70 12.35
N LEU A 270 -22.52 10.03 11.34
CA LEU A 270 -22.05 10.47 10.03
C LEU A 270 -21.32 11.82 10.11
N LYS A 271 -21.85 12.75 10.95
CA LYS A 271 -21.15 14.00 11.25
C LYS A 271 -19.77 13.74 11.82
N GLY A 272 -19.65 12.88 12.84
CA GLY A 272 -18.36 12.50 13.42
C GLY A 272 -17.41 11.86 12.41
N GLN A 273 -17.92 11.05 11.50
CA GLN A 273 -17.14 10.45 10.43
C GLN A 273 -16.62 11.51 9.43
N ILE A 274 -17.48 12.43 9.00
CA ILE A 274 -17.09 13.55 8.10
C ILE A 274 -16.07 14.45 8.81
N GLU A 275 -16.27 14.76 10.09
CA GLU A 275 -15.31 15.55 10.88
C GLU A 275 -13.95 14.86 10.96
N GLN A 276 -13.92 13.56 11.15
CA GLN A 276 -12.68 12.78 11.20
C GLN A 276 -11.95 12.79 9.84
N GLU A 277 -12.68 12.62 8.73
CA GLU A 277 -12.14 12.73 7.37
C GLU A 277 -11.53 14.12 7.12
N LEU A 278 -12.29 15.19 7.41
CA LEU A 278 -11.84 16.57 7.24
C LEU A 278 -10.63 16.91 8.12
N ASN A 279 -10.60 16.41 9.36
CA ASN A 279 -9.45 16.57 10.25
C ASN A 279 -8.22 15.83 9.69
N GLY A 280 -8.40 14.68 9.04
CA GLY A 280 -7.34 13.97 8.33
C GLY A 280 -6.74 14.81 7.21
N LEU A 281 -7.58 15.38 6.34
CA LEU A 281 -7.15 16.29 5.27
C LEU A 281 -6.42 17.53 5.81
N THR A 282 -6.99 18.16 6.85
CA THR A 282 -6.36 19.30 7.52
C THR A 282 -4.97 18.94 8.08
N ARG A 283 -4.85 17.74 8.71
CA ARG A 283 -3.57 17.26 9.23
C ARG A 283 -2.54 17.05 8.12
N THR A 284 -2.97 16.49 6.98
CA THR A 284 -2.10 16.31 5.80
C THR A 284 -1.56 17.64 5.29
N HIS A 285 -2.42 18.63 5.14
CA HIS A 285 -2.03 19.98 4.74
C HIS A 285 -1.04 20.61 5.74
N MET A 286 -1.33 20.55 7.05
CA MET A 286 -0.44 21.04 8.10
C MET A 286 0.92 20.32 8.11
N LYS A 287 0.91 18.97 7.96
CA LYS A 287 2.16 18.15 7.89
C LYS A 287 3.03 18.61 6.72
N ARG A 288 2.43 18.86 5.56
CA ARG A 288 3.14 19.35 4.39
C ARG A 288 3.79 20.72 4.63
N GLN A 289 3.03 21.69 5.13
CA GLN A 289 3.56 23.02 5.47
C GLN A 289 4.74 22.94 6.45
N LEU A 290 4.63 22.08 7.47
CA LEU A 290 5.69 21.83 8.43
C LEU A 290 6.95 21.29 7.74
N LEU A 291 6.80 20.23 6.94
CA LEU A 291 7.92 19.58 6.26
C LEU A 291 8.58 20.50 5.22
N ASP A 292 7.82 21.36 4.55
CA ASP A 292 8.34 22.34 3.60
C ASP A 292 9.21 23.40 4.30
N GLN A 293 8.76 23.90 5.44
CA GLN A 293 9.55 24.84 6.24
C GLN A 293 10.82 24.18 6.79
N LEU A 294 10.72 22.95 7.28
CA LEU A 294 11.89 22.21 7.75
C LEU A 294 12.89 21.92 6.61
N ALA A 295 12.41 21.53 5.45
CA ALA A 295 13.26 21.27 4.29
C ALA A 295 13.96 22.55 3.79
N ALA A 296 13.27 23.69 3.77
CA ALA A 296 13.81 24.96 3.35
C ALA A 296 14.87 25.53 4.34
N ALA A 297 14.72 25.22 5.63
CA ALA A 297 15.61 25.72 6.68
C ALA A 297 16.87 24.85 6.86
N HIS A 298 16.88 23.60 6.39
CA HIS A 298 17.96 22.67 6.69
C HIS A 298 18.45 22.00 5.39
N ASP A 299 19.66 22.38 4.98
CA ASP A 299 20.36 21.76 3.85
C ASP A 299 21.65 21.11 4.37
N PHE A 300 21.75 19.78 4.20
CA PHE A 300 22.92 18.98 4.56
C PHE A 300 23.02 17.77 3.64
N PRO A 301 24.25 17.26 3.42
CA PRO A 301 24.44 16.10 2.56
C PRO A 301 23.76 14.86 3.13
N VAL A 302 23.14 14.06 2.26
CA VAL A 302 22.48 12.80 2.64
C VAL A 302 23.21 11.61 2.03
N PRO A 303 23.17 10.43 2.67
CA PRO A 303 23.79 9.22 2.12
C PRO A 303 23.14 8.82 0.81
N GLU A 304 23.97 8.65 -0.23
CA GLU A 304 23.49 8.28 -1.56
C GLU A 304 22.79 6.92 -1.58
N SER A 305 23.29 5.96 -0.79
CA SER A 305 22.68 4.64 -0.64
C SER A 305 21.27 4.70 -0.09
N MET A 306 20.97 5.64 0.83
CA MET A 306 19.62 5.84 1.33
C MET A 306 18.72 6.49 0.28
N VAL A 307 19.25 7.45 -0.49
CA VAL A 307 18.52 8.11 -1.58
C VAL A 307 18.17 7.11 -2.68
N GLU A 308 19.09 6.23 -3.06
CA GLU A 308 18.83 5.18 -4.05
C GLU A 308 17.76 4.19 -3.53
N ALA A 309 17.85 3.76 -2.28
CA ALA A 309 16.87 2.85 -1.70
C ALA A 309 15.46 3.47 -1.65
N GLU A 310 15.34 4.74 -1.28
CA GLU A 310 14.07 5.48 -1.29
C GLU A 310 13.56 5.69 -2.72
N PHE A 311 14.45 6.04 -3.64
CA PHE A 311 14.12 6.19 -5.05
C PHE A 311 13.60 4.88 -5.66
N ASP A 312 14.26 3.75 -5.36
CA ASP A 312 13.82 2.43 -5.84
C ASP A 312 12.43 2.07 -5.33
N GLN A 313 12.08 2.42 -4.09
CA GLN A 313 10.74 2.21 -3.55
C GLN A 313 9.69 3.07 -4.28
N ILE A 314 10.00 4.37 -4.47
CA ILE A 314 9.13 5.28 -5.21
C ILE A 314 8.93 4.75 -6.64
N TRP A 315 10.01 4.35 -7.29
CA TRP A 315 9.99 3.87 -8.66
C TRP A 315 9.18 2.59 -8.84
N GLN A 316 9.35 1.62 -7.94
CA GLN A 316 8.57 0.37 -7.95
C GLN A 316 7.06 0.62 -7.78
N GLN A 317 6.69 1.57 -6.93
CA GLN A 317 5.29 1.93 -6.74
C GLN A 317 4.71 2.57 -8.01
N LEU A 318 5.44 3.53 -8.61
CA LEU A 318 5.04 4.17 -9.86
C LEU A 318 4.92 3.16 -11.02
N GLU A 319 5.85 2.21 -11.13
CA GLU A 319 5.77 1.13 -12.13
C GLU A 319 4.53 0.25 -11.92
N HIS A 320 4.19 -0.03 -10.67
CA HIS A 320 2.98 -0.77 -10.34
C HIS A 320 1.73 0.01 -10.76
N GLU A 321 1.63 1.30 -10.43
CA GLU A 321 0.52 2.17 -10.81
C GLU A 321 0.42 2.28 -12.33
N ALA A 322 1.53 2.55 -13.02
CA ALA A 322 1.59 2.63 -14.47
C ALA A 322 1.14 1.33 -15.17
N SER A 323 1.32 0.18 -14.54
CA SER A 323 0.87 -1.11 -15.08
C SER A 323 -0.65 -1.26 -15.12
N HIS A 324 -1.38 -0.48 -14.32
CA HIS A 324 -2.85 -0.48 -14.22
C HIS A 324 -3.52 0.67 -14.99
N GLU A 325 -2.73 1.58 -15.59
CA GLU A 325 -3.25 2.66 -16.44
C GLU A 325 -3.80 2.15 -17.77
N GLU A 326 -4.71 2.92 -18.39
CA GLU A 326 -5.27 2.57 -19.71
C GLU A 326 -4.19 2.45 -20.80
N ASN A 327 -3.08 3.18 -20.67
CA ASN A 327 -1.94 3.15 -21.58
C ASN A 327 -0.61 3.05 -20.80
N PRO A 328 -0.20 1.82 -20.40
CA PRO A 328 0.99 1.61 -19.59
C PRO A 328 2.30 2.09 -20.22
N GLU A 329 2.41 2.04 -21.56
CA GLU A 329 3.63 2.48 -22.25
C GLU A 329 3.79 4.01 -22.23
N ALA A 330 2.69 4.75 -22.37
CA ALA A 330 2.71 6.21 -22.27
C ALA A 330 3.03 6.66 -20.84
N ALA A 331 2.41 6.04 -19.83
CA ALA A 331 2.68 6.31 -18.42
C ALA A 331 4.14 6.07 -18.05
N ARG A 332 4.73 4.94 -18.47
CA ARG A 332 6.17 4.65 -18.25
C ARG A 332 7.09 5.66 -18.90
N LYS A 333 6.75 6.12 -20.10
CA LYS A 333 7.56 7.13 -20.81
C LYS A 333 7.53 8.48 -20.11
N GLU A 334 6.38 8.86 -19.56
CA GLU A 334 6.22 10.07 -18.76
C GLU A 334 7.03 9.98 -17.46
N MET A 335 6.91 8.88 -16.72
CA MET A 335 7.72 8.60 -15.53
C MET A 335 9.23 8.69 -15.82
N GLU A 336 9.71 8.11 -16.92
CA GLU A 336 11.14 8.14 -17.26
C GLU A 336 11.61 9.56 -17.61
N ALA A 337 10.74 10.40 -18.17
CA ALA A 337 11.06 11.82 -18.42
C ALA A 337 11.22 12.62 -17.11
N GLU A 338 10.49 12.25 -16.08
CA GLU A 338 10.49 12.89 -14.75
C GLU A 338 11.39 12.21 -13.72
N ARG A 339 12.19 11.23 -14.14
CA ARG A 339 13.06 10.44 -13.27
C ARG A 339 13.93 11.28 -12.32
N GLY A 340 14.43 12.43 -12.83
CA GLY A 340 15.24 13.36 -12.06
C GLY A 340 14.47 14.00 -10.91
N ASP A 341 13.21 14.32 -11.13
CA ASP A 341 12.33 14.92 -10.13
C ASP A 341 11.99 13.92 -9.03
N TYR A 342 11.72 12.66 -9.39
CA TYR A 342 11.52 11.59 -8.41
C TYR A 342 12.76 11.32 -7.55
N ARG A 343 13.98 11.46 -8.13
CA ARG A 343 15.21 11.36 -7.35
C ARG A 343 15.36 12.52 -6.37
N ALA A 344 15.02 13.73 -6.77
CA ALA A 344 15.03 14.90 -5.88
C ALA A 344 14.01 14.76 -4.73
N ILE A 345 12.85 14.15 -5.01
CA ILE A 345 11.87 13.80 -3.99
C ILE A 345 12.46 12.78 -3.00
N ALA A 346 13.12 11.73 -3.48
CA ALA A 346 13.76 10.74 -2.63
C ALA A 346 14.83 11.38 -1.74
N GLU A 347 15.67 12.24 -2.28
CA GLU A 347 16.70 12.97 -1.53
C GLU A 347 16.06 13.84 -0.43
N ARG A 348 15.02 14.57 -0.77
CA ARG A 348 14.27 15.40 0.19
C ARG A 348 13.66 14.56 1.31
N ARG A 349 13.06 13.41 1.00
CA ARG A 349 12.48 12.49 1.99
C ARG A 349 13.53 11.94 2.93
N VAL A 350 14.66 11.49 2.42
CA VAL A 350 15.78 11.01 3.24
C VAL A 350 16.27 12.12 4.17
N ARG A 351 16.45 13.34 3.64
CA ARG A 351 16.89 14.51 4.45
C ARG A 351 15.91 14.81 5.57
N LEU A 352 14.61 14.87 5.28
CA LEU A 352 13.56 15.09 6.28
C LEU A 352 13.48 13.94 7.28
N GLY A 353 13.58 12.69 6.86
CA GLY A 353 13.58 11.53 7.75
C GLY A 353 14.72 11.55 8.76
N LEU A 354 15.93 11.89 8.30
CA LEU A 354 17.11 12.06 9.19
C LEU A 354 16.90 13.23 10.17
N LEU A 355 16.38 14.35 9.69
CA LEU A 355 16.09 15.52 10.53
C LEU A 355 15.04 15.21 11.59
N LEU A 356 13.91 14.60 11.21
CA LEU A 356 12.86 14.20 12.15
C LEU A 356 13.37 13.17 13.16
N SER A 357 14.21 12.23 12.73
CA SER A 357 14.84 11.26 13.63
C SER A 357 15.69 11.94 14.70
N GLU A 358 16.46 12.98 14.32
CA GLU A 358 17.30 13.74 15.27
C GLU A 358 16.45 14.61 16.20
N ILE A 359 15.42 15.28 15.67
CA ILE A 359 14.45 16.05 16.49
C ILE A 359 13.80 15.12 17.52
N GLY A 360 13.34 13.96 17.10
CA GLY A 360 12.68 13.01 17.99
C GLY A 360 13.59 12.48 19.09
N LYS A 361 14.85 12.18 18.78
CA LYS A 361 15.86 11.77 19.77
C LYS A 361 16.17 12.88 20.77
N LYS A 362 16.38 14.11 20.29
CA LYS A 362 16.72 15.25 21.13
C LYS A 362 15.59 15.62 22.10
N ASN A 363 14.34 15.43 21.69
CA ASN A 363 13.15 15.74 22.48
C ASN A 363 12.53 14.50 23.18
N ASP A 364 13.27 13.38 23.24
CA ASP A 364 12.86 12.15 23.92
C ASP A 364 11.47 11.62 23.47
N VAL A 365 11.17 11.76 22.18
CA VAL A 365 9.94 11.21 21.60
C VAL A 365 10.07 9.70 21.54
N GLN A 366 9.22 8.99 22.27
CA GLN A 366 9.27 7.54 22.37
C GLN A 366 7.93 6.90 21.96
N ILE A 367 8.03 5.71 21.39
CA ILE A 367 6.88 4.84 21.14
C ILE A 367 6.79 3.84 22.28
N SER A 368 5.68 3.84 22.99
CA SER A 368 5.41 2.89 24.06
C SER A 368 5.19 1.49 23.52
N SER A 369 5.41 0.49 24.38
CA SER A 369 5.13 -0.92 24.03
C SER A 369 3.65 -1.16 23.69
N GLN A 370 2.74 -0.38 24.26
CA GLN A 370 1.30 -0.46 23.97
C GLN A 370 1.00 0.01 22.56
N GLU A 371 1.54 1.16 22.14
CA GLU A 371 1.38 1.70 20.79
C GLU A 371 1.99 0.75 19.74
N MET A 372 3.18 0.20 20.04
CA MET A 372 3.80 -0.78 19.14
C MET A 372 2.95 -2.04 18.97
N ASN A 373 2.40 -2.58 20.06
CA ASN A 373 1.51 -3.74 20.00
C ASN A 373 0.24 -3.43 19.20
N GLN A 374 -0.36 -2.24 19.39
CA GLN A 374 -1.54 -1.81 18.65
C GLN A 374 -1.24 -1.71 17.15
N LEU A 375 -0.09 -1.14 16.79
CA LEU A 375 0.36 -1.02 15.41
C LEU A 375 0.56 -2.40 14.75
N ILE A 376 1.21 -3.33 15.46
CA ILE A 376 1.40 -4.70 14.97
C ILE A 376 0.05 -5.39 14.74
N MET A 377 -0.90 -5.24 15.69
CA MET A 377 -2.23 -5.84 15.56
C MET A 377 -3.03 -5.23 14.41
N GLN A 378 -2.93 -3.93 14.19
CA GLN A 378 -3.57 -3.24 13.07
C GLN A 378 -2.99 -3.71 11.73
N ALA A 379 -1.66 -3.77 11.60
CA ALA A 379 -1.01 -4.28 10.41
C ALA A 379 -1.36 -5.76 10.14
N ALA A 380 -1.48 -6.57 11.18
CA ALA A 380 -1.88 -7.97 11.06
C ALA A 380 -3.30 -8.15 10.48
N GLN A 381 -4.19 -7.16 10.65
CA GLN A 381 -5.57 -7.25 10.09
C GLN A 381 -5.61 -7.29 8.57
N GLN A 382 -4.58 -6.78 7.89
CA GLN A 382 -4.45 -6.80 6.43
C GLN A 382 -4.17 -8.22 5.89
N TYR A 383 -3.75 -9.14 6.76
CA TYR A 383 -3.45 -10.53 6.39
C TYR A 383 -4.65 -11.44 6.66
N LYS A 384 -4.71 -12.58 5.94
CA LYS A 384 -5.71 -13.62 6.20
C LYS A 384 -5.60 -14.13 7.64
N ALA A 385 -6.72 -14.57 8.21
CA ALA A 385 -6.80 -14.99 9.61
C ALA A 385 -5.74 -16.03 10.01
N GLU A 386 -5.39 -16.94 9.09
CA GLU A 386 -4.37 -17.99 9.27
C GLU A 386 -2.92 -17.46 9.30
N ASP A 387 -2.65 -16.32 8.67
CA ASP A 387 -1.30 -15.74 8.56
C ASP A 387 -1.04 -14.64 9.61
N ARG A 388 -2.07 -14.13 10.27
CA ARG A 388 -1.95 -13.02 11.23
C ARG A 388 -0.97 -13.32 12.36
N GLN A 389 -1.05 -14.52 12.91
CA GLN A 389 -0.17 -14.91 14.01
C GLN A 389 1.28 -15.02 13.54
N ARG A 390 1.54 -15.58 12.36
CA ARG A 390 2.88 -15.66 11.76
C ARG A 390 3.48 -14.28 11.51
N PHE A 391 2.68 -13.34 11.04
CA PHE A 391 3.12 -11.95 10.88
C PHE A 391 3.53 -11.32 12.22
N VAL A 392 2.71 -11.48 13.26
CA VAL A 392 3.01 -10.96 14.61
C VAL A 392 4.31 -11.55 15.16
N GLU A 393 4.51 -12.86 15.02
CA GLU A 393 5.75 -13.56 15.44
C GLU A 393 6.94 -13.05 14.61
N TYR A 394 6.82 -12.95 13.29
CA TYR A 394 7.87 -12.42 12.41
C TYR A 394 8.33 -11.01 12.80
N VAL A 395 7.40 -10.09 13.05
CA VAL A 395 7.74 -8.71 13.47
C VAL A 395 8.39 -8.70 14.85
N ARG A 396 7.97 -9.57 15.76
CA ARG A 396 8.55 -9.68 17.12
C ARG A 396 9.97 -10.22 17.09
N ASP A 397 10.22 -11.24 16.28
CA ASP A 397 11.49 -11.95 16.22
C ASP A 397 12.52 -11.28 15.30
N THR A 398 12.06 -10.38 14.40
CA THR A 398 12.91 -9.68 13.42
C THR A 398 13.02 -8.20 13.76
N PRO A 399 14.13 -7.74 14.38
CA PRO A 399 14.30 -6.33 14.76
C PRO A 399 14.18 -5.36 13.58
N MET A 400 14.60 -5.77 12.38
CA MET A 400 14.49 -4.96 11.16
C MET A 400 13.02 -4.74 10.76
N ALA A 401 12.20 -5.79 10.78
CA ALA A 401 10.77 -5.68 10.47
C ALA A 401 10.04 -4.81 11.51
N ALA A 402 10.39 -4.96 12.80
CA ALA A 402 9.87 -4.10 13.85
C ALA A 402 10.28 -2.63 13.66
N ALA A 403 11.52 -2.37 13.22
CA ALA A 403 12.00 -1.02 12.96
C ALA A 403 11.28 -0.38 11.75
N GLN A 404 11.09 -1.12 10.67
CA GLN A 404 10.34 -0.65 9.49
C GLN A 404 8.89 -0.29 9.84
N LEU A 405 8.22 -1.16 10.60
CA LEU A 405 6.84 -0.89 11.04
C LEU A 405 6.76 0.30 12.01
N ARG A 406 7.78 0.49 12.85
CA ARG A 406 7.86 1.56 13.83
C ARG A 406 8.13 2.93 13.22
N ALA A 407 8.86 3.00 12.11
CA ALA A 407 9.35 4.27 11.54
C ALA A 407 8.24 5.28 11.21
N PRO A 408 7.14 4.92 10.53
CA PRO A 408 6.04 5.85 10.25
C PRO A 408 5.38 6.39 11.52
N LEU A 409 5.16 5.52 12.51
CA LEU A 409 4.56 5.94 13.79
C LEU A 409 5.47 6.91 14.56
N PHE A 410 6.78 6.67 14.52
CA PHE A 410 7.74 7.57 15.15
C PHE A 410 7.73 8.94 14.47
N GLU A 411 7.74 8.97 13.15
CA GLU A 411 7.64 10.21 12.37
C GLU A 411 6.38 10.99 12.71
N ASP A 412 5.21 10.33 12.76
CA ASP A 412 3.94 10.96 13.11
C ASP A 412 3.94 11.53 14.53
N LYS A 413 4.57 10.85 15.49
CA LYS A 413 4.73 11.38 16.87
C LYS A 413 5.64 12.61 16.93
N VAL A 414 6.71 12.64 16.14
CA VAL A 414 7.58 13.81 16.03
C VAL A 414 6.84 14.97 15.39
N VAL A 415 6.05 14.73 14.36
CA VAL A 415 5.18 15.74 13.74
C VAL A 415 4.16 16.29 14.74
N ASP A 416 3.53 15.42 15.55
CA ASP A 416 2.60 15.86 16.61
C ASP A 416 3.30 16.72 17.68
N PHE A 417 4.51 16.35 18.08
CA PHE A 417 5.33 17.16 18.96
C PHE A 417 5.60 18.55 18.35
N LEU A 418 5.97 18.60 17.07
CA LEU A 418 6.23 19.84 16.36
C LEU A 418 4.97 20.71 16.21
N PHE A 419 3.81 20.12 15.96
CA PHE A 419 2.53 20.84 15.98
C PHE A 419 2.22 21.48 17.33
N GLY A 420 2.61 20.82 18.42
CA GLY A 420 2.48 21.38 19.77
C GLY A 420 3.42 22.54 20.06
N THR A 421 4.51 22.68 19.29
CA THR A 421 5.53 23.73 19.50
C THR A 421 5.39 24.89 18.50
N ALA A 422 4.77 24.63 17.34
CA ALA A 422 4.60 25.61 16.27
C ALA A 422 3.52 26.67 16.59
N ASP A 423 3.67 27.85 15.98
CA ASP A 423 2.65 28.89 15.97
C ASP A 423 1.53 28.51 15.01
N VAL A 424 0.45 27.94 15.53
CA VAL A 424 -0.70 27.50 14.73
C VAL A 424 -1.74 28.60 14.66
N THR A 425 -2.05 29.06 13.43
CA THR A 425 -3.15 29.98 13.14
C THR A 425 -4.32 29.21 12.55
N GLU A 426 -5.54 29.43 13.05
CA GLU A 426 -6.74 28.75 12.52
C GLU A 426 -7.49 29.67 11.55
N ARG A 427 -7.92 29.08 10.43
CA ARG A 427 -8.81 29.72 9.46
C ARG A 427 -9.95 28.77 9.08
N VAL A 428 -11.19 29.21 9.24
CA VAL A 428 -12.36 28.44 8.80
C VAL A 428 -12.51 28.59 7.30
N VAL A 429 -12.59 27.46 6.62
CA VAL A 429 -12.70 27.37 5.14
C VAL A 429 -13.79 26.37 4.74
N LYS A 430 -14.16 26.35 3.47
CA LYS A 430 -15.00 25.29 2.91
C LYS A 430 -14.17 24.07 2.55
N ARG A 431 -14.85 22.92 2.38
CA ARG A 431 -14.22 21.66 1.96
C ARG A 431 -13.46 21.83 0.64
N GLU A 432 -14.10 22.50 -0.35
CA GLU A 432 -13.49 22.71 -1.66
C GLU A 432 -12.20 23.55 -1.59
N ASP A 433 -12.14 24.51 -0.67
CA ASP A 433 -10.95 25.34 -0.47
C ASP A 433 -9.81 24.54 0.17
N LEU A 434 -10.10 23.61 1.10
CA LEU A 434 -9.13 22.71 1.69
C LEU A 434 -8.59 21.71 0.65
N GLU A 435 -9.47 21.08 -0.12
CA GLU A 435 -9.11 20.17 -1.19
C GLU A 435 -8.27 20.90 -2.27
N ALA A 436 -8.66 22.10 -2.68
CA ALA A 436 -7.88 22.91 -3.60
C ALA A 436 -6.52 23.33 -3.04
N ALA A 437 -6.40 23.60 -1.75
CA ALA A 437 -5.11 23.88 -1.12
C ALA A 437 -4.18 22.66 -1.16
N ILE A 438 -4.70 21.48 -0.92
CA ILE A 438 -3.95 20.22 -1.02
C ILE A 438 -3.54 19.96 -2.48
N GLU A 439 -4.48 20.07 -3.45
CA GLU A 439 -4.22 19.84 -4.87
C GLU A 439 -3.26 20.86 -5.50
N SER A 440 -3.36 22.14 -5.12
CA SER A 440 -2.49 23.18 -5.66
C SER A 440 -1.04 22.99 -5.25
N GLU A 441 -0.82 22.40 -4.10
CA GLU A 441 0.50 22.05 -3.57
C GLU A 441 0.99 20.70 -4.14
N GLU A 442 0.09 19.82 -4.59
CA GLU A 442 0.43 18.56 -5.26
C GLU A 442 0.99 18.75 -6.66
N SER A 443 0.66 19.86 -7.34
CA SER A 443 1.18 20.15 -8.68
C SER A 443 2.71 20.32 -8.73
N HIS A 444 3.40 20.30 -7.59
CA HIS A 444 4.85 20.40 -7.52
C HIS A 444 5.55 19.11 -7.05
N VAL A 445 4.86 18.12 -6.46
CA VAL A 445 5.51 16.88 -6.03
C VAL A 445 4.51 15.73 -5.84
N HIS A 446 4.23 14.93 -6.85
CA HIS A 446 3.61 13.63 -6.66
C HIS A 446 4.65 12.61 -6.20
N GLY A 447 4.52 12.09 -4.97
CA GLY A 447 5.31 10.99 -4.47
C GLY A 447 4.45 10.02 -3.65
N PRO A 448 4.58 8.70 -3.86
CA PRO A 448 3.83 7.70 -3.13
C PRO A 448 4.30 7.65 -1.68
N GLY A 449 3.40 7.98 -0.76
CA GLY A 449 3.70 7.96 0.67
C GLY A 449 2.74 8.79 1.52
N CYS A 450 1.80 9.51 0.91
CA CYS A 450 0.62 9.97 1.61
C CYS A 450 -0.34 8.78 1.67
N GLY A 451 -0.26 7.98 2.74
CA GLY A 451 -1.13 6.83 2.95
C GLY A 451 -2.59 7.25 3.13
N HIS A 452 -3.26 7.46 2.02
CA HIS A 452 -4.70 7.58 1.95
C HIS A 452 -5.19 6.65 0.85
N ASP A 453 -5.98 5.65 1.25
CA ASP A 453 -6.82 4.85 0.36
C ASP A 453 -7.71 5.81 -0.44
N HIS A 454 -7.35 6.05 -1.69
CA HIS A 454 -8.24 6.71 -2.63
C HIS A 454 -9.16 5.65 -3.22
N ASP A 455 -10.38 5.63 -2.72
CA ASP A 455 -11.53 5.04 -3.41
C ASP A 455 -11.68 5.76 -4.76
N HIS A 456 -11.36 5.07 -5.86
CA HIS A 456 -11.44 5.59 -7.22
C HIS A 456 -12.89 5.70 -7.67
N GLY A 457 -13.60 6.71 -7.14
CA GLY A 457 -14.83 7.23 -7.72
C GLY A 457 -14.50 8.07 -8.97
N ALA A 458 -15.04 7.65 -10.09
CA ALA A 458 -14.86 8.18 -11.46
C ALA A 458 -14.54 9.68 -11.57
N LYS A 459 -13.38 10.01 -12.14
CA LYS A 459 -12.98 11.38 -12.52
C LYS A 459 -14.02 12.03 -13.46
N PRO A 460 -14.47 13.25 -13.20
CA PRO A 460 -15.27 14.00 -14.16
C PRO A 460 -14.39 14.44 -15.36
N LYS A 461 -14.84 14.14 -16.57
CA LYS A 461 -14.19 14.54 -17.81
C LYS A 461 -13.97 16.06 -17.86
N PRO A 462 -12.81 16.56 -18.34
CA PRO A 462 -12.56 17.99 -18.43
C PRO A 462 -13.55 18.66 -19.39
N LYS A 463 -14.28 19.64 -18.89
CA LYS A 463 -15.13 20.51 -19.70
C LYS A 463 -14.25 21.41 -20.56
N THR A 464 -14.25 21.18 -21.86
CA THR A 464 -13.71 22.10 -22.86
C THR A 464 -14.31 23.48 -22.69
N LYS A 465 -13.50 24.49 -22.40
CA LYS A 465 -13.88 25.89 -22.35
C LYS A 465 -14.29 26.33 -23.73
N ALA A 466 -15.59 26.60 -23.93
CA ALA A 466 -16.11 27.25 -25.09
C ALA A 466 -15.66 28.72 -25.10
N ALA A 467 -14.89 29.08 -26.12
CA ALA A 467 -14.49 30.47 -26.38
C ALA A 467 -15.72 31.29 -26.80
N THR A 468 -16.08 32.25 -25.99
CA THR A 468 -17.08 33.31 -26.31
C THR A 468 -16.51 34.21 -27.41
N LYS A 469 -17.05 34.07 -28.61
CA LYS A 469 -16.89 35.05 -29.68
C LYS A 469 -17.76 36.26 -29.39
N LYS A 470 -17.15 37.45 -29.22
CA LYS A 470 -17.81 38.76 -29.35
C LYS A 470 -17.99 39.09 -30.84
N ALA A 471 -19.23 39.40 -31.18
CA ALA A 471 -19.63 39.92 -32.50
C ALA A 471 -19.42 41.42 -32.62
N ALA A 472 -19.00 41.90 -33.76
CA ALA A 472 -19.54 42.99 -34.57
C ALA A 472 -18.47 43.65 -35.48
N PRO A 473 -18.81 44.40 -36.56
CA PRO A 473 -19.77 44.12 -37.63
C PRO A 473 -19.16 44.25 -39.06
N ALA A 474 -19.97 43.93 -40.05
CA ALA A 474 -19.76 43.88 -41.49
C ALA A 474 -19.24 45.15 -42.20
N LYS A 475 -18.51 44.95 -43.34
CA LYS A 475 -18.71 45.58 -44.66
C LYS A 475 -17.75 44.88 -45.64
N ALA A 476 -18.27 44.19 -46.58
CA ALA A 476 -18.67 44.51 -47.98
C ALA A 476 -17.54 44.45 -49.02
N GLU A 477 -17.76 43.53 -49.98
CA GLU A 477 -17.41 43.65 -51.44
C GLU A 477 -15.92 43.50 -51.78
N THR A 478 -15.50 42.73 -52.71
CA THR A 478 -15.90 42.25 -54.04
C THR A 478 -14.80 41.37 -54.61
N GLU A 479 -15.20 40.48 -55.43
CA GLU A 479 -14.72 39.95 -56.68
C GLU A 479 -13.72 38.80 -56.75
N LYS A 480 -14.27 37.79 -57.39
CA LYS A 480 -13.57 36.70 -58.13
C LYS A 480 -12.95 37.34 -59.44
N PRO A 481 -12.14 36.68 -60.28
CA PRO A 481 -12.06 35.24 -60.50
C PRO A 481 -10.73 34.69 -61.07
N VAL A 482 -10.64 33.35 -61.13
CA VAL A 482 -10.31 32.54 -62.31
C VAL A 482 -8.90 32.06 -62.60
N LYS A 483 -8.78 30.76 -62.60
CA LYS A 483 -8.18 29.78 -63.51
C LYS A 483 -6.70 29.38 -63.47
N LYS A 484 -6.64 28.11 -63.45
CA LYS A 484 -6.02 27.05 -64.30
C LYS A 484 -4.56 26.71 -63.99
N ALA A 485 -4.37 25.53 -63.77
CA ALA A 485 -4.23 24.23 -64.42
C ALA A 485 -2.80 23.72 -64.43
N ALA A 486 -2.70 22.57 -64.07
CA ALA A 486 -2.22 21.37 -64.70
C ALA A 486 -0.71 21.00 -64.60
N ALA A 487 -0.53 19.87 -63.99
CA ALA A 487 0.03 18.66 -64.56
C ALA A 487 1.55 18.50 -64.62
N LYS A 488 2.09 17.53 -64.05
CA LYS A 488 2.60 16.26 -64.59
C LYS A 488 3.72 15.63 -63.72
N LYS A 489 3.48 14.42 -63.36
CA LYS A 489 4.55 13.40 -63.16
C LYS A 489 5.31 13.17 -64.47
N PRO A 490 6.48 12.56 -64.53
CA PRO A 490 6.77 11.22 -64.08
C PRO A 490 8.27 10.94 -63.62
N VAL A 491 8.49 9.94 -62.86
CA VAL A 491 8.99 8.58 -63.12
C VAL A 491 10.54 8.38 -63.28
N THR A 492 11.00 7.39 -62.53
CA THR A 492 12.12 6.45 -62.73
C THR A 492 13.52 6.92 -62.32
N LYS A 493 14.36 6.15 -61.75
CA LYS A 493 14.69 4.74 -61.47
C LYS A 493 16.19 4.69 -61.10
N LYS A 494 16.47 3.76 -60.18
CA LYS A 494 17.72 3.00 -60.08
C LYS A 494 19.10 3.73 -59.91
N ALA A 495 19.74 3.50 -58.85
CA ALA A 495 20.74 2.46 -58.63
C ALA A 495 20.84 2.17 -57.13
#